data_250647eea42feb2f8d90c5627fd9993d
#
_entry.id   250647eea42feb2f8d90c5627fd9993d
#
_cell.length_a   1.000
_cell.length_b   1.000
_cell.length_c   1.000
_cell.angle_alpha   90.00
_cell.angle_beta   90.00
_cell.angle_gamma   90.00
#
_symmetry.space_group_name_H-M   'P 1'
#
loop_
_entity.id
_entity.type
_entity.pdbx_description
1 polymer ?
#
loop_
_entity_poly.entity_id
_entity_poly.type
_entity_poly.pdbx_seq_one_letter_code
_entity_poly.pdbx_strand_id
1 'polypeptide(L)'
;MDCAFIRCNLFLLKFKDIQPDRASRYMEETKEQILVQHLLQKKEAAWKELFGAYSGNLAYVCSRYVAEKEDAHDILQNSFIKMFRSIESFEYRGAGSLKAWMTRITVNEALKHIKQKGSFSSHIEINDLPDIPNEEEADFEEIPRENIMEMIRKLPEGYRTVFNLFVFEKKSHKEIAVLLGIAENSSASQFHRAKGLLIQKIKDFKTSKKAQYE
;
A
#
# COMPACT_ATOMS: atom_id res chain seq x y z
N MET A 1 26.37 -4.42 -2.17
CA MET A 1 25.41 -3.51 -1.47
C MET A 1 24.70 -2.76 -2.57
N ASP A 2 23.48 -3.22 -2.89
CA ASP A 2 22.79 -2.86 -4.14
C ASP A 2 22.35 -1.40 -4.19
N CYS A 3 22.81 -0.68 -5.21
CA CYS A 3 22.36 0.65 -5.62
C CYS A 3 20.82 0.72 -5.82
N ALA A 4 20.20 -0.40 -6.18
CA ALA A 4 18.74 -0.54 -6.30
C ALA A 4 17.99 -0.32 -4.97
N PHE A 5 18.59 -0.67 -3.84
CA PHE A 5 17.99 -0.48 -2.50
C PHE A 5 18.01 0.98 -2.07
N ILE A 6 19.05 1.74 -2.43
CA ILE A 6 19.18 3.17 -2.09
C ILE A 6 18.18 4.00 -2.92
N ARG A 7 17.88 3.61 -4.15
CA ARG A 7 17.00 4.36 -5.07
C ARG A 7 15.51 4.04 -4.88
N CYS A 8 15.17 2.84 -4.45
CA CYS A 8 13.83 2.55 -3.93
C CYS A 8 13.53 3.41 -2.68
N ASN A 9 14.55 3.78 -1.91
CA ASN A 9 14.44 4.73 -0.80
C ASN A 9 14.10 6.18 -1.25
N LEU A 10 14.57 6.65 -2.39
CA LEU A 10 14.22 7.99 -2.89
C LEU A 10 12.74 8.07 -3.32
N PHE A 11 12.23 7.00 -3.95
CA PHE A 11 10.79 6.85 -4.22
C PHE A 11 9.97 6.83 -2.92
N LEU A 12 10.50 6.15 -1.89
CA LEU A 12 9.88 6.08 -0.57
C LEU A 12 9.96 7.40 0.21
N LEU A 13 10.94 8.25 -0.06
CA LEU A 13 11.05 9.56 0.59
C LEU A 13 9.91 10.50 0.22
N LYS A 14 9.33 10.41 -0.98
CA LYS A 14 8.12 11.15 -1.36
C LYS A 14 6.85 10.70 -0.59
N PHE A 15 6.88 9.52 0.02
CA PHE A 15 5.80 8.98 0.84
C PHE A 15 6.10 9.04 2.35
N LYS A 16 7.26 9.59 2.75
CA LYS A 16 7.51 9.93 4.15
C LYS A 16 6.67 11.16 4.49
N ASP A 17 5.68 10.94 5.32
CA ASP A 17 4.99 12.01 6.03
C ASP A 17 6.05 12.90 6.71
N ILE A 18 5.88 14.21 6.62
CA ILE A 18 6.68 15.18 7.37
C ILE A 18 6.59 14.75 8.83
N GLN A 19 7.73 14.44 9.43
CA GLN A 19 7.76 14.02 10.83
C GLN A 19 7.26 15.18 11.69
N PRO A 20 6.17 15.02 12.45
CA PRO A 20 5.71 16.06 13.35
C PRO A 20 6.79 16.39 14.39
N ASP A 21 6.79 17.62 14.89
CA ASP A 21 7.68 17.99 15.97
C ASP A 21 7.39 17.20 17.25
N ARG A 22 8.29 17.30 18.24
CA ARG A 22 8.21 16.48 19.45
C ARG A 22 6.94 16.75 20.27
N ALA A 23 6.49 18.00 20.33
CA ALA A 23 5.29 18.39 21.06
C ALA A 23 4.01 17.93 20.35
N SER A 24 3.94 18.06 19.02
CA SER A 24 2.85 17.57 18.20
C SER A 24 2.71 16.04 18.30
N ARG A 25 3.84 15.33 18.29
CA ARG A 25 3.86 13.86 18.45
C ARG A 25 3.33 13.43 19.81
N TYR A 26 3.72 14.12 20.89
CA TYR A 26 3.22 13.82 22.24
C TYR A 26 1.72 14.05 22.38
N MET A 27 1.20 15.12 21.78
CA MET A 27 -0.24 15.40 21.76
C MET A 27 -1.03 14.38 20.93
N GLU A 28 -0.51 13.97 19.80
CA GLU A 28 -1.11 12.89 18.97
C GLU A 28 -1.12 11.56 19.71
N GLU A 29 -0.03 11.21 20.39
CA GLU A 29 0.08 10.02 21.22
C GLU A 29 -1.00 9.98 22.30
N THR A 30 -1.19 11.08 23.01
CA THR A 30 -2.20 11.19 24.07
C THR A 30 -3.62 11.02 23.51
N LYS A 31 -3.93 11.63 22.36
CA LYS A 31 -5.25 11.51 21.71
C LYS A 31 -5.51 10.08 21.23
N GLU A 32 -4.54 9.45 20.58
CA GLU A 32 -4.67 8.06 20.11
C GLU A 32 -4.86 7.11 21.29
N GLN A 33 -4.14 7.31 22.39
CA GLN A 33 -4.27 6.49 23.59
C GLN A 33 -5.66 6.60 24.23
N ILE A 34 -6.20 7.82 24.34
CA ILE A 34 -7.56 8.05 24.86
C ILE A 34 -8.59 7.39 23.94
N LEU A 35 -8.45 7.55 22.62
CA LEU A 35 -9.34 6.91 21.65
C LEU A 35 -9.33 5.39 21.83
N VAL A 36 -8.15 4.77 21.95
CA VAL A 36 -8.01 3.33 22.19
C VAL A 36 -8.73 2.89 23.47
N GLN A 37 -8.57 3.63 24.57
CA GLN A 37 -9.29 3.33 25.82
C GLN A 37 -10.81 3.35 25.64
N HIS A 38 -11.34 4.32 24.90
CA HIS A 38 -12.76 4.42 24.61
C HIS A 38 -13.25 3.31 23.66
N LEU A 39 -12.42 2.90 22.69
CA LEU A 39 -12.72 1.77 21.80
C LEU A 39 -12.81 0.45 22.57
N LEU A 40 -11.90 0.20 23.51
CA LEU A 40 -11.91 -0.96 24.39
C LEU A 40 -13.16 -0.99 25.29
N GLN A 41 -13.66 0.19 25.68
CA GLN A 41 -14.94 0.34 26.41
C GLN A 41 -16.17 0.22 25.48
N LYS A 42 -16.00 -0.05 24.19
CA LYS A 42 -17.06 -0.19 23.17
C LYS A 42 -17.95 1.04 23.05
N LYS A 43 -17.43 2.25 23.36
CA LYS A 43 -18.18 3.50 23.22
C LYS A 43 -18.48 3.79 21.74
N GLU A 44 -19.74 3.99 21.41
CA GLU A 44 -20.18 4.28 20.03
C GLU A 44 -19.52 5.53 19.46
N ALA A 45 -19.39 6.59 20.27
CA ALA A 45 -18.73 7.83 19.86
C ALA A 45 -17.28 7.61 19.42
N ALA A 46 -16.53 6.72 20.09
CA ALA A 46 -15.15 6.40 19.74
C ALA A 46 -15.06 5.67 18.38
N TRP A 47 -16.03 4.82 18.06
CA TRP A 47 -16.09 4.16 16.75
C TRP A 47 -16.45 5.14 15.63
N LYS A 48 -17.33 6.12 15.89
CA LYS A 48 -17.61 7.22 14.93
C LYS A 48 -16.38 8.08 14.70
N GLU A 49 -15.64 8.41 15.75
CA GLU A 49 -14.38 9.16 15.68
C GLU A 49 -13.32 8.39 14.88
N LEU A 50 -13.13 7.10 15.20
CA LEU A 50 -12.22 6.22 14.47
C LEU A 50 -12.54 6.19 12.98
N PHE A 51 -13.81 5.96 12.64
CA PHE A 51 -14.27 5.91 11.26
C PHE A 51 -14.00 7.23 10.54
N GLY A 52 -14.39 8.35 11.14
CA GLY A 52 -14.18 9.69 10.55
C GLY A 52 -12.71 10.01 10.33
N ALA A 53 -11.84 9.64 11.27
CA ALA A 53 -10.41 9.93 11.20
C ALA A 53 -9.64 9.04 10.22
N TYR A 54 -10.03 7.76 10.05
CA TYR A 54 -9.20 6.78 9.35
C TYR A 54 -9.82 6.17 8.10
N SER A 55 -11.14 6.31 7.86
CA SER A 55 -11.80 5.67 6.71
C SER A 55 -11.19 6.09 5.37
N GLY A 56 -10.90 7.37 5.18
CA GLY A 56 -10.26 7.87 3.94
C GLY A 56 -8.87 7.28 3.72
N ASN A 57 -8.06 7.18 4.79
CA ASN A 57 -6.74 6.58 4.71
C ASN A 57 -6.81 5.07 4.39
N LEU A 58 -7.71 4.34 5.05
CA LEU A 58 -7.91 2.91 4.81
C LEU A 58 -8.53 2.62 3.44
N ALA A 59 -9.46 3.46 2.95
CA ALA A 59 -9.98 3.38 1.59
C ALA A 59 -8.86 3.55 0.56
N TYR A 60 -7.93 4.49 0.81
CA TYR A 60 -6.75 4.64 -0.02
C TYR A 60 -5.83 3.39 0.01
N VAL A 61 -5.68 2.75 1.17
CA VAL A 61 -4.98 1.46 1.25
C VAL A 61 -5.68 0.40 0.39
N CYS A 62 -7.01 0.26 0.50
CA CYS A 62 -7.77 -0.69 -0.32
C CYS A 62 -7.57 -0.45 -1.81
N SER A 63 -7.65 0.81 -2.27
CA SER A 63 -7.50 1.19 -3.68
C SER A 63 -6.12 0.91 -4.28
N ARG A 64 -5.10 0.64 -3.47
CA ARG A 64 -3.79 0.18 -3.93
C ARG A 64 -3.80 -1.31 -4.32
N TYR A 65 -4.68 -2.10 -3.74
CA TYR A 65 -4.75 -3.55 -3.95
C TYR A 65 -5.77 -3.95 -5.00
N VAL A 66 -6.91 -3.26 -5.08
CA VAL A 66 -7.98 -3.56 -6.03
C VAL A 66 -8.28 -2.36 -6.91
N ALA A 67 -8.67 -2.60 -8.15
CA ALA A 67 -8.97 -1.56 -9.12
C ALA A 67 -10.43 -1.08 -9.00
N GLU A 68 -11.34 -2.00 -8.73
CA GLU A 68 -12.77 -1.74 -8.67
C GLU A 68 -13.14 -1.06 -7.35
N LYS A 69 -13.97 -0.03 -7.44
CA LYS A 69 -14.40 0.76 -6.25
C LYS A 69 -15.26 -0.06 -5.31
N GLU A 70 -16.10 -0.92 -5.87
CA GLU A 70 -16.98 -1.81 -5.13
C GLU A 70 -16.16 -2.78 -4.27
N ASP A 71 -15.14 -3.40 -4.85
CA ASP A 71 -14.22 -4.28 -4.12
C ASP A 71 -13.50 -3.54 -2.99
N ALA A 72 -13.03 -2.32 -3.28
CA ALA A 72 -12.36 -1.50 -2.26
C ALA A 72 -13.31 -1.15 -1.11
N HIS A 73 -14.57 -0.90 -1.39
CA HIS A 73 -15.59 -0.61 -0.39
C HIS A 73 -15.90 -1.85 0.47
N ASP A 74 -16.06 -3.02 -0.15
CA ASP A 74 -16.30 -4.28 0.56
C ASP A 74 -15.13 -4.66 1.47
N ILE A 75 -13.89 -4.50 0.99
CA ILE A 75 -12.69 -4.72 1.78
C ILE A 75 -12.67 -3.76 2.97
N LEU A 76 -13.00 -2.50 2.76
CA LEU A 76 -13.02 -1.50 3.81
C LEU A 76 -14.05 -1.84 4.89
N GLN A 77 -15.29 -2.19 4.51
CA GLN A 77 -16.33 -2.61 5.44
C GLN A 77 -15.91 -3.83 6.24
N ASN A 78 -15.43 -4.88 5.57
CA ASN A 78 -14.96 -6.10 6.23
C ASN A 78 -13.80 -5.80 7.19
N SER A 79 -12.93 -4.86 6.84
CA SER A 79 -11.83 -4.43 7.71
C SER A 79 -12.36 -3.78 8.99
N PHE A 80 -13.33 -2.87 8.91
CA PHE A 80 -13.92 -2.25 10.09
C PHE A 80 -14.67 -3.25 10.96
N ILE A 81 -15.42 -4.19 10.37
CA ILE A 81 -16.07 -5.28 11.12
C ILE A 81 -15.03 -6.11 11.87
N LYS A 82 -13.91 -6.42 11.24
CA LYS A 82 -12.83 -7.19 11.85
C LYS A 82 -12.12 -6.41 12.96
N MET A 83 -11.88 -5.11 12.76
CA MET A 83 -11.34 -4.23 13.78
C MET A 83 -12.26 -4.20 15.01
N PHE A 84 -13.56 -4.03 14.80
CA PHE A 84 -14.55 -4.04 15.88
C PHE A 84 -14.52 -5.33 16.70
N ARG A 85 -14.42 -6.48 16.02
CA ARG A 85 -14.38 -7.80 16.65
C ARG A 85 -13.07 -8.11 17.37
N SER A 86 -11.97 -7.49 16.95
CA SER A 86 -10.62 -7.82 17.44
C SER A 86 -9.96 -6.71 18.24
N ILE A 87 -10.68 -5.61 18.55
CA ILE A 87 -10.11 -4.49 19.31
C ILE A 87 -9.58 -4.90 20.69
N GLU A 88 -10.20 -5.88 21.32
CA GLU A 88 -9.78 -6.38 22.64
C GLU A 88 -8.39 -7.04 22.61
N SER A 89 -7.93 -7.48 21.44
CA SER A 89 -6.59 -8.03 21.23
C SER A 89 -5.56 -6.98 20.83
N PHE A 90 -5.96 -5.72 20.69
CA PHE A 90 -5.05 -4.64 20.33
C PHE A 90 -4.27 -4.15 21.55
N GLU A 91 -2.95 -4.11 21.41
CA GLU A 91 -2.05 -3.54 22.42
C GLU A 91 -1.51 -2.20 21.91
N TYR A 92 -1.78 -1.13 22.67
CA TYR A 92 -1.22 0.18 22.37
C TYR A 92 0.29 0.20 22.62
N ARG A 93 1.07 0.58 21.61
CA ARG A 93 2.55 0.58 21.64
C ARG A 93 3.15 1.96 21.30
N GLY A 94 2.39 3.03 21.51
CA GLY A 94 2.79 4.41 21.19
C GLY A 94 2.10 4.95 19.94
N ALA A 95 2.39 6.22 19.65
CA ALA A 95 1.78 6.97 18.54
C ALA A 95 1.90 6.23 17.19
N GLY A 96 0.78 6.13 16.48
CA GLY A 96 0.68 5.47 15.19
C GLY A 96 0.48 3.94 15.25
N SER A 97 0.52 3.33 16.45
CA SER A 97 0.31 1.89 16.59
C SER A 97 -1.09 1.46 16.20
N LEU A 98 -2.11 2.28 16.48
CA LEU A 98 -3.49 2.04 16.06
C LEU A 98 -3.61 2.08 14.54
N LYS A 99 -3.05 3.10 13.88
CA LYS A 99 -3.01 3.21 12.42
C LYS A 99 -2.33 2.00 11.77
N ALA A 100 -1.18 1.59 12.31
CA ALA A 100 -0.43 0.43 11.80
C ALA A 100 -1.24 -0.87 11.93
N TRP A 101 -1.91 -1.08 13.08
CA TRP A 101 -2.76 -2.24 13.31
C TRP A 101 -3.96 -2.28 12.35
N MET A 102 -4.66 -1.15 12.16
CA MET A 102 -5.76 -1.03 11.21
C MET A 102 -5.31 -1.28 9.77
N THR A 103 -4.19 -0.69 9.36
CA THR A 103 -3.61 -0.90 8.04
C THR A 103 -3.31 -2.38 7.80
N ARG A 104 -2.71 -3.07 8.77
CA ARG A 104 -2.41 -4.50 8.69
C ARG A 104 -3.69 -5.35 8.52
N ILE A 105 -4.77 -5.03 9.23
CA ILE A 105 -6.07 -5.70 9.07
C ILE A 105 -6.59 -5.47 7.64
N THR A 106 -6.57 -4.23 7.17
CA THR A 106 -7.06 -3.86 5.84
C THR A 106 -6.27 -4.55 4.72
N VAL A 107 -4.93 -4.57 4.81
CA VAL A 107 -4.09 -5.30 3.87
C VAL A 107 -4.41 -6.79 3.86
N ASN A 108 -4.59 -7.40 5.03
CA ASN A 108 -4.94 -8.82 5.11
C ASN A 108 -6.32 -9.11 4.50
N GLU A 109 -7.31 -8.24 4.68
CA GLU A 109 -8.63 -8.39 4.03
C GLU A 109 -8.53 -8.20 2.51
N ALA A 110 -7.70 -7.26 2.03
CA ALA A 110 -7.44 -7.09 0.60
C ALA A 110 -6.79 -8.34 -0.02
N LEU A 111 -5.77 -8.89 0.62
CA LEU A 111 -5.11 -10.12 0.17
C LEU A 111 -6.07 -11.33 0.16
N LYS A 112 -6.94 -11.43 1.18
CA LYS A 112 -7.97 -12.45 1.23
C LYS A 112 -8.96 -12.32 0.06
N HIS A 113 -9.40 -11.10 -0.23
CA HIS A 113 -10.30 -10.81 -1.34
C HIS A 113 -9.68 -11.22 -2.69
N ILE A 114 -8.43 -10.81 -2.95
CA ILE A 114 -7.68 -11.16 -4.16
C ILE A 114 -7.56 -12.68 -4.31
N LYS A 115 -7.22 -13.39 -3.24
CA LYS A 115 -7.14 -14.87 -3.27
C LYS A 115 -8.47 -15.53 -3.58
N GLN A 116 -9.57 -15.02 -3.04
CA GLN A 116 -10.91 -15.57 -3.29
C GLN A 116 -11.37 -15.38 -4.73
N LYS A 117 -10.94 -14.29 -5.40
CA LYS A 117 -11.19 -14.08 -6.83
C LYS A 117 -10.37 -14.99 -7.75
N GLY A 118 -9.45 -15.78 -7.21
CA GLY A 118 -8.62 -16.71 -7.98
C GLY A 118 -7.54 -16.06 -8.82
N SER A 119 -7.38 -14.74 -8.72
CA SER A 119 -6.49 -13.95 -9.57
C SER A 119 -5.00 -14.27 -9.37
N PHE A 120 -4.63 -14.91 -8.27
CA PHE A 120 -3.24 -15.33 -8.02
C PHE A 120 -2.85 -16.65 -8.68
N SER A 121 -3.83 -17.49 -9.08
CA SER A 121 -3.59 -18.79 -9.71
C SER A 121 -3.44 -18.71 -11.24
N SER A 122 -3.78 -17.59 -11.86
CA SER A 122 -3.46 -17.39 -13.27
C SER A 122 -1.97 -17.12 -13.37
N HIS A 123 -1.22 -18.10 -13.86
CA HIS A 123 0.07 -17.88 -14.49
C HIS A 123 -0.12 -16.72 -15.47
N ILE A 124 0.32 -15.52 -15.10
CA ILE A 124 0.57 -14.50 -16.11
C ILE A 124 1.64 -15.15 -16.96
N GLU A 125 1.27 -15.58 -18.18
CA GLU A 125 2.21 -16.17 -19.11
C GLU A 125 3.37 -15.22 -19.25
N ILE A 126 4.56 -15.75 -18.97
CA ILE A 126 5.81 -15.00 -18.80
C ILE A 126 6.24 -14.35 -20.13
N ASN A 127 5.55 -14.68 -21.25
CA ASN A 127 6.04 -14.51 -22.60
C ASN A 127 5.65 -13.20 -23.31
N ASP A 128 4.73 -12.38 -22.78
CA ASP A 128 4.18 -11.24 -23.53
C ASP A 128 4.63 -9.84 -23.06
N LEU A 129 5.59 -9.75 -22.14
CA LEU A 129 6.08 -8.43 -21.74
C LEU A 129 7.46 -8.18 -22.35
N PRO A 130 7.65 -7.04 -23.01
CA PRO A 130 8.92 -6.68 -23.60
C PRO A 130 10.03 -6.71 -22.54
N ASP A 131 11.21 -7.20 -22.94
CA ASP A 131 12.43 -7.06 -22.13
C ASP A 131 12.57 -5.59 -21.74
N ILE A 132 12.53 -5.34 -20.44
CA ILE A 132 12.68 -3.99 -19.92
C ILE A 132 14.15 -3.66 -20.01
N PRO A 133 14.52 -2.64 -20.81
CA PRO A 133 15.92 -2.25 -20.93
C PRO A 133 16.48 -1.91 -19.55
N ASN A 134 17.72 -2.33 -19.29
CA ASN A 134 18.45 -2.07 -18.05
C ASN A 134 18.27 -0.62 -17.55
N GLU A 135 17.84 -0.50 -16.33
CA GLU A 135 18.03 0.57 -15.33
C GLU A 135 18.34 2.00 -15.85
N GLU A 136 17.51 2.52 -16.76
CA GLU A 136 17.44 3.96 -16.91
C GLU A 136 16.64 4.55 -15.75
N GLU A 137 17.27 5.46 -15.04
CA GLU A 137 16.68 6.14 -13.89
C GLU A 137 15.47 6.95 -14.32
N ALA A 138 14.28 6.60 -13.84
CA ALA A 138 13.16 7.49 -13.96
C ALA A 138 13.30 8.58 -12.90
N ASP A 139 13.36 9.83 -13.34
CA ASP A 139 13.26 10.97 -12.45
C ASP A 139 11.81 11.15 -12.03
N PHE A 140 11.56 11.00 -10.74
CA PHE A 140 10.22 11.10 -10.13
C PHE A 140 9.89 12.49 -9.60
N GLU A 141 10.81 13.46 -9.67
CA GLU A 141 10.71 14.71 -8.90
C GLU A 141 9.52 15.58 -9.29
N GLU A 142 9.08 15.52 -10.53
CA GLU A 142 8.03 16.40 -11.06
C GLU A 142 6.64 15.75 -11.17
N ILE A 143 6.47 14.49 -10.76
CA ILE A 143 5.20 13.79 -10.93
C ILE A 143 4.34 13.91 -9.68
N PRO A 144 3.10 14.42 -9.78
CA PRO A 144 2.18 14.46 -8.66
C PRO A 144 1.93 13.05 -8.10
N ARG A 145 1.79 12.97 -6.78
CA ARG A 145 1.57 11.70 -6.05
C ARG A 145 0.37 10.93 -6.60
N GLU A 146 -0.70 11.62 -6.93
CA GLU A 146 -1.95 11.05 -7.47
C GLU A 146 -1.70 10.31 -8.79
N ASN A 147 -0.87 10.87 -9.66
CA ASN A 147 -0.51 10.25 -10.94
C ASN A 147 0.32 8.98 -10.74
N ILE A 148 1.27 9.00 -9.80
CA ILE A 148 2.06 7.80 -9.46
C ILE A 148 1.13 6.69 -8.92
N MET A 149 0.19 7.06 -8.06
CA MET A 149 -0.76 6.08 -7.51
C MET A 149 -1.69 5.49 -8.57
N GLU A 150 -2.09 6.31 -9.55
CA GLU A 150 -2.86 5.84 -10.69
C GLU A 150 -2.05 4.86 -11.55
N MET A 151 -0.76 5.13 -11.78
CA MET A 151 0.12 4.21 -12.48
C MET A 151 0.26 2.87 -11.74
N ILE A 152 0.38 2.90 -10.40
CA ILE A 152 0.42 1.68 -9.57
C ILE A 152 -0.88 0.90 -9.69
N ARG A 153 -2.04 1.56 -9.63
CA ARG A 153 -3.36 0.92 -9.81
C ARG A 153 -3.51 0.23 -11.17
N LYS A 154 -2.89 0.77 -12.21
CA LYS A 154 -2.88 0.21 -13.59
C LYS A 154 -1.88 -0.94 -13.80
N LEU A 155 -1.13 -1.33 -12.78
CA LEU A 155 -0.30 -2.54 -12.87
C LEU A 155 -1.18 -3.80 -12.88
N PRO A 156 -0.76 -4.87 -13.57
CA PRO A 156 -1.37 -6.19 -13.42
C PRO A 156 -1.45 -6.59 -11.95
N GLU A 157 -2.50 -7.27 -11.55
CA GLU A 157 -2.84 -7.51 -10.14
C GLU A 157 -1.72 -8.17 -9.34
N GLY A 158 -1.07 -9.21 -9.89
CA GLY A 158 0.05 -9.88 -9.22
C GLY A 158 1.23 -8.93 -9.00
N TYR A 159 1.61 -8.18 -10.02
CA TYR A 159 2.71 -7.21 -9.94
C TYR A 159 2.39 -6.08 -8.98
N ARG A 160 1.16 -5.57 -9.02
CA ARG A 160 0.65 -4.54 -8.11
C ARG A 160 0.68 -5.01 -6.67
N THR A 161 0.23 -6.24 -6.41
CA THR A 161 0.18 -6.81 -5.06
C THR A 161 1.59 -7.00 -4.49
N VAL A 162 2.50 -7.60 -5.24
CA VAL A 162 3.89 -7.77 -4.81
C VAL A 162 4.56 -6.41 -4.59
N PHE A 163 4.36 -5.46 -5.50
CA PHE A 163 4.89 -4.11 -5.37
C PHE A 163 4.41 -3.42 -4.08
N ASN A 164 3.11 -3.48 -3.79
CA ASN A 164 2.54 -2.88 -2.58
C ASN A 164 3.11 -3.53 -1.31
N LEU A 165 3.18 -4.85 -1.26
CA LEU A 165 3.71 -5.56 -0.11
C LEU A 165 5.19 -5.23 0.14
N PHE A 166 5.99 -5.15 -0.91
CA PHE A 166 7.42 -4.83 -0.80
C PHE A 166 7.65 -3.36 -0.42
N VAL A 167 7.02 -2.44 -1.16
CA VAL A 167 7.29 -1.00 -1.05
C VAL A 167 6.60 -0.38 0.17
N PHE A 168 5.30 -0.61 0.36
CA PHE A 168 4.53 0.05 1.41
C PHE A 168 4.48 -0.76 2.70
N GLU A 169 4.35 -2.08 2.62
CA GLU A 169 4.26 -2.93 3.80
C GLU A 169 5.64 -3.45 4.27
N LYS A 170 6.73 -3.10 3.55
CA LYS A 170 8.12 -3.42 3.91
C LYS A 170 8.38 -4.93 4.07
N LYS A 171 7.65 -5.76 3.34
CA LYS A 171 7.82 -7.20 3.34
C LYS A 171 9.00 -7.63 2.48
N SER A 172 9.80 -8.59 2.97
CA SER A 172 10.80 -9.28 2.16
C SER A 172 10.15 -10.19 1.12
N HIS A 173 10.86 -10.53 0.04
CA HIS A 173 10.36 -11.49 -0.96
C HIS A 173 9.99 -12.84 -0.34
N LYS A 174 10.73 -13.29 0.66
CA LYS A 174 10.44 -14.50 1.43
C LYS A 174 9.09 -14.42 2.16
N GLU A 175 8.81 -13.29 2.84
CA GLU A 175 7.52 -13.08 3.51
C GLU A 175 6.37 -12.96 2.50
N ILE A 176 6.60 -12.28 1.38
CA ILE A 176 5.63 -12.15 0.29
C ILE A 176 5.30 -13.51 -0.30
N ALA A 177 6.31 -14.33 -0.54
CA ALA A 177 6.16 -15.70 -1.05
C ALA A 177 5.23 -16.52 -0.15
N VAL A 178 5.44 -16.48 1.17
CA VAL A 178 4.59 -17.16 2.15
C VAL A 178 3.16 -16.58 2.14
N LEU A 179 3.03 -15.24 2.14
CA LEU A 179 1.74 -14.58 2.16
C LEU A 179 0.90 -14.88 0.92
N LEU A 180 1.51 -14.96 -0.25
CA LEU A 180 0.81 -15.14 -1.53
C LEU A 180 0.75 -16.60 -1.99
N GLY A 181 1.54 -17.49 -1.39
CA GLY A 181 1.65 -18.89 -1.80
C GLY A 181 2.40 -19.07 -3.12
N ILE A 182 3.43 -18.25 -3.39
CA ILE A 182 4.27 -18.28 -4.59
C ILE A 182 5.73 -18.57 -4.21
N ALA A 183 6.59 -18.86 -5.19
CA ALA A 183 8.04 -18.98 -4.95
C ALA A 183 8.66 -17.60 -4.66
N GLU A 184 9.74 -17.57 -3.88
CA GLU A 184 10.46 -16.32 -3.57
C GLU A 184 11.00 -15.65 -4.83
N ASN A 185 11.57 -16.44 -5.75
CA ASN A 185 12.04 -15.96 -7.07
C ASN A 185 10.88 -15.36 -7.90
N SER A 186 9.67 -15.92 -7.80
CA SER A 186 8.49 -15.37 -8.47
C SER A 186 8.12 -13.99 -7.92
N SER A 187 8.22 -13.82 -6.59
CA SER A 187 8.03 -12.52 -5.96
C SER A 187 9.06 -11.50 -6.44
N ALA A 188 10.33 -11.87 -6.49
CA ALA A 188 11.40 -10.99 -6.97
C ALA A 188 11.21 -10.60 -8.46
N SER A 189 10.87 -11.57 -9.31
CA SER A 189 10.61 -11.34 -10.73
C SER A 189 9.38 -10.45 -10.95
N GLN A 190 8.30 -10.68 -10.22
CA GLN A 190 7.09 -9.84 -10.30
C GLN A 190 7.38 -8.40 -9.86
N PHE A 191 8.17 -8.22 -8.80
CA PHE A 191 8.59 -6.89 -8.36
C PHE A 191 9.45 -6.17 -9.40
N HIS A 192 10.42 -6.86 -10.00
CA HIS A 192 11.26 -6.32 -11.06
C HIS A 192 10.40 -5.84 -12.25
N ARG A 193 9.45 -6.65 -12.70
CA ARG A 193 8.52 -6.30 -13.78
C ARG A 193 7.60 -5.15 -13.41
N ALA A 194 7.09 -5.11 -12.17
CA ALA A 194 6.31 -3.97 -11.68
C ALA A 194 7.10 -2.66 -11.78
N LYS A 195 8.36 -2.68 -11.38
CA LYS A 195 9.27 -1.52 -11.50
C LYS A 195 9.41 -1.06 -12.95
N GLY A 196 9.69 -1.98 -13.84
CA GLY A 196 9.88 -1.66 -15.26
C GLY A 196 8.64 -1.05 -15.90
N LEU A 197 7.46 -1.63 -15.65
CA LEU A 197 6.20 -1.06 -16.13
C LEU A 197 5.92 0.33 -15.55
N LEU A 198 6.28 0.59 -14.29
CA LEU A 198 6.16 1.92 -13.70
C LEU A 198 7.10 2.92 -14.35
N ILE A 199 8.36 2.55 -14.60
CA ILE A 199 9.34 3.39 -15.31
C ILE A 199 8.81 3.77 -16.69
N GLN A 200 8.28 2.81 -17.44
CA GLN A 200 7.71 3.07 -18.76
C GLN A 200 6.54 4.05 -18.68
N LYS A 201 5.58 3.83 -17.78
CA LYS A 201 4.42 4.72 -17.58
C LYS A 201 4.85 6.15 -17.20
N ILE A 202 5.93 6.29 -16.45
CA ILE A 202 6.49 7.59 -16.07
C ILE A 202 7.09 8.30 -17.27
N LYS A 203 7.85 7.58 -18.11
CA LYS A 203 8.41 8.11 -19.35
C LYS A 203 7.29 8.60 -20.29
N ASP A 204 6.26 7.78 -20.48
CA ASP A 204 5.10 8.11 -21.30
C ASP A 204 4.37 9.36 -20.77
N PHE A 205 4.19 9.47 -19.46
CA PHE A 205 3.56 10.62 -18.82
C PHE A 205 4.37 11.90 -19.02
N LYS A 206 5.70 11.85 -18.89
CA LYS A 206 6.57 13.01 -19.12
C LYS A 206 6.58 13.44 -20.56
N THR A 207 6.58 12.50 -21.50
CA THR A 207 6.53 12.78 -22.95
C THR A 207 5.22 13.42 -23.33
N SER A 208 4.08 12.90 -22.85
CA SER A 208 2.77 13.47 -23.13
C SER A 208 2.60 14.88 -22.55
N LYS A 209 3.19 15.17 -21.38
CA LYS A 209 3.20 16.53 -20.83
C LYS A 209 4.01 17.50 -21.67
N LYS A 210 5.19 17.10 -22.17
CA LYS A 210 6.00 17.97 -23.05
C LYS A 210 5.24 18.35 -24.32
N ALA A 211 4.57 17.39 -24.95
CA ALA A 211 3.77 17.63 -26.17
C ALA A 211 2.55 18.54 -25.96
N GLN A 212 2.12 18.82 -24.74
CA GLN A 212 1.02 19.76 -24.44
C GLN A 212 1.49 21.21 -24.27
N TYR A 213 2.78 21.45 -24.12
CA TYR A 213 3.37 22.78 -23.92
C TYR A 213 4.16 23.29 -25.13
N GLU A 214 4.26 22.49 -26.20
CA GLU A 214 4.75 22.87 -27.54
C GLU A 214 3.60 23.17 -28.49
#